data_2d3e9ac443d7650fb52b37ab836955a0
#
_entry.id   2d3e9ac443d7650fb52b37ab836955a0
#
_cell.length_a   1.000
_cell.length_b   1.000
_cell.length_c   1.000
_cell.angle_alpha   90.00
_cell.angle_beta   90.00
_cell.angle_gamma   90.00
#
_symmetry.space_group_name_H-M   'P 1'
#
loop_
_entity.id
_entity.type
_entity.pdbx_description
1 polymer ?
#
loop_
_entity_poly.entity_id
_entity_poly.type
_entity_poly.pdbx_seq_one_letter_code
_entity_poly.pdbx_strand_id
1 'polypeptide(L)'
;HEVASVGAPAANAGPPQARPAPSGGSAAHEVASVGAIYASTVVTRGVGVAQVCATAAHTAVGRIGADLAATVEPPSALQQGSRRLVRNLGIGALVLALAQVLLGWWWNSRPLLESLLSGIALAMAILPEEIPVILTVFLALGAWRISHQKVLTRRVTAVEALGAITVLAVDKTGTLTMNRMAVAELASDEQHFRPESASELPEHFHLLAEFAMLATPADPFDPMEKAIQHFGHQWLQGTEHVHDGREPEFEYALSGEILAMTRVFASDEPNVHLLATKGAPEAVADLCHLDAAQQGAIRGQVEAMAE
;
A
#
# COMPACT_ATOMS: atom_id res chain seq x y z
N HIS A 1 -18.59 -1.49 -0.97
CA HIS A 1 -17.77 -1.96 0.14
C HIS A 1 -18.64 -2.06 1.38
N GLU A 2 -18.78 -3.24 1.89
CA GLU A 2 -19.72 -3.62 2.95
C GLU A 2 -18.95 -4.05 4.19
N VAL A 3 -19.46 -3.75 5.37
CA VAL A 3 -18.95 -4.28 6.64
C VAL A 3 -19.86 -5.40 7.08
N ALA A 4 -19.29 -6.54 7.37
CA ALA A 4 -20.02 -7.72 7.81
C ALA A 4 -19.53 -8.18 9.20
N SER A 5 -20.42 -8.68 10.04
CA SER A 5 -20.07 -9.30 11.32
C SER A 5 -20.21 -10.83 11.24
N VAL A 6 -19.22 -11.55 11.76
CA VAL A 6 -19.24 -13.02 11.86
C VAL A 6 -19.76 -13.40 13.24
N GLY A 7 -20.91 -14.08 13.29
CA GLY A 7 -21.42 -14.71 14.51
C GLY A 7 -20.99 -16.17 14.57
N ALA A 8 -20.37 -16.60 15.69
CA ALA A 8 -20.23 -18.01 15.95
C ALA A 8 -21.63 -18.65 16.10
N PRO A 9 -21.87 -19.90 15.64
CA PRO A 9 -23.15 -20.54 15.82
C PRO A 9 -23.38 -20.80 17.31
N ALA A 10 -24.19 -19.95 17.94
CA ALA A 10 -24.70 -20.22 19.27
C ALA A 10 -25.92 -21.15 19.12
N ALA A 11 -25.80 -22.32 19.69
CA ALA A 11 -26.97 -23.20 19.88
C ALA A 11 -28.00 -22.48 20.76
N ASN A 12 -29.22 -22.32 20.23
CA ASN A 12 -30.41 -21.77 20.91
C ASN A 12 -30.34 -20.30 21.39
N ALA A 13 -30.56 -19.37 20.49
CA ALA A 13 -31.02 -18.03 20.85
C ALA A 13 -32.10 -17.56 19.86
N GLY A 14 -33.19 -17.04 20.37
CA GLY A 14 -34.30 -16.42 19.60
C GLY A 14 -33.82 -15.22 18.78
N PRO A 15 -34.71 -14.62 17.98
CA PRO A 15 -34.31 -13.60 16.99
C PRO A 15 -33.55 -12.45 17.66
N PRO A 16 -32.40 -12.02 17.12
CA PRO A 16 -31.58 -10.98 17.74
C PRO A 16 -32.34 -9.65 17.70
N GLN A 17 -32.51 -9.05 18.87
CA GLN A 17 -32.97 -7.68 18.99
C GLN A 17 -31.86 -6.75 18.48
N ALA A 18 -32.21 -5.85 17.55
CA ALA A 18 -31.32 -4.83 17.03
C ALA A 18 -30.78 -3.96 18.19
N ARG A 19 -29.48 -3.99 18.42
CA ARG A 19 -28.82 -3.02 19.29
C ARG A 19 -28.84 -1.64 18.63
N PRO A 20 -29.24 -0.58 19.35
CA PRO A 20 -29.17 0.76 18.81
C PRO A 20 -27.71 1.16 18.54
N ALA A 21 -27.50 1.84 17.41
CA ALA A 21 -26.19 2.37 17.03
C ALA A 21 -25.70 3.37 18.12
N PRO A 22 -24.41 3.35 18.50
CA PRO A 22 -23.87 4.33 19.41
C PRO A 22 -23.87 5.72 18.77
N SER A 23 -24.56 6.65 19.42
CA SER A 23 -24.54 8.08 19.08
C SER A 23 -23.24 8.71 19.49
N GLY A 24 -22.59 9.35 18.53
CA GLY A 24 -21.60 10.41 18.58
C GLY A 24 -20.59 10.48 19.72
N GLY A 25 -19.30 10.49 19.34
CA GLY A 25 -18.25 11.02 20.20
C GLY A 25 -16.89 10.40 19.96
N SER A 26 -15.94 11.23 19.57
CA SER A 26 -14.48 11.06 19.73
C SER A 26 -13.80 9.92 18.98
N ALA A 27 -12.80 10.26 18.18
CA ALA A 27 -11.82 9.36 17.56
C ALA A 27 -11.01 8.61 18.61
N ALA A 28 -11.66 7.67 19.31
CA ALA A 28 -11.01 6.64 20.07
C ALA A 28 -10.72 5.49 19.10
N HIS A 29 -9.51 4.97 19.12
CA HIS A 29 -9.14 3.70 18.49
C HIS A 29 -10.23 2.67 18.78
N GLU A 30 -11.09 2.43 17.79
CA GLU A 30 -12.11 1.40 17.87
C GLU A 30 -11.34 0.08 17.87
N VAL A 31 -11.16 -0.49 19.03
CA VAL A 31 -10.64 -1.86 19.21
C VAL A 31 -11.53 -2.73 18.34
N ALA A 32 -10.94 -3.38 17.35
CA ALA A 32 -11.65 -4.29 16.47
C ALA A 32 -12.49 -5.24 17.32
N SER A 33 -13.81 -5.16 17.23
CA SER A 33 -14.69 -6.03 17.98
C SER A 33 -14.48 -7.46 17.45
N VAL A 34 -14.21 -8.37 18.37
CA VAL A 34 -14.11 -9.80 18.02
C VAL A 34 -15.40 -10.21 17.29
N GLY A 35 -15.26 -10.72 16.04
CA GLY A 35 -16.39 -11.11 15.20
C GLY A 35 -16.85 -10.09 14.17
N ALA A 36 -16.12 -9.00 13.92
CA ALA A 36 -16.40 -8.06 12.84
C ALA A 36 -15.44 -8.25 11.67
N ILE A 37 -15.97 -8.20 10.44
CA ILE A 37 -15.21 -8.16 9.19
C ILE A 37 -15.35 -6.75 8.61
N TYR A 38 -14.22 -6.16 8.20
CA TYR A 38 -14.19 -4.81 7.64
C TYR A 38 -14.03 -4.84 6.12
N ALA A 39 -14.71 -3.93 5.44
CA ALA A 39 -14.54 -3.74 4.01
C ALA A 39 -13.07 -3.43 3.67
N SER A 40 -12.60 -3.91 2.52
CA SER A 40 -11.21 -3.82 2.05
C SER A 40 -10.20 -4.63 2.88
N THR A 41 -10.66 -5.54 3.74
CA THR A 41 -9.81 -6.57 4.34
C THR A 41 -9.97 -7.88 3.57
N VAL A 42 -8.96 -8.73 3.67
CA VAL A 42 -8.94 -10.03 3.00
C VAL A 42 -9.05 -11.12 4.04
N VAL A 43 -9.90 -12.12 3.77
CA VAL A 43 -9.95 -13.33 4.58
C VAL A 43 -8.75 -14.19 4.22
N THR A 44 -7.82 -14.30 5.13
CA THR A 44 -6.57 -15.06 4.92
C THR A 44 -6.73 -16.54 5.25
N ARG A 45 -7.78 -16.92 5.97
CA ARG A 45 -7.99 -18.29 6.43
C ARG A 45 -9.46 -18.56 6.76
N GLY A 46 -9.93 -19.74 6.40
CA GLY A 46 -11.27 -20.25 6.73
C GLY A 46 -12.39 -19.62 5.90
N VAL A 47 -13.59 -20.11 6.13
CA VAL A 47 -14.84 -19.63 5.52
C VAL A 47 -15.85 -19.30 6.61
N GLY A 48 -16.69 -18.32 6.38
CA GLY A 48 -17.71 -17.92 7.33
C GLY A 48 -18.90 -17.24 6.67
N VAL A 49 -19.98 -17.11 7.41
CA VAL A 49 -21.16 -16.37 6.99
C VAL A 49 -21.22 -15.08 7.80
N ALA A 50 -21.43 -13.97 7.11
CA ALA A 50 -21.44 -12.65 7.71
C ALA A 50 -22.70 -11.88 7.30
N GLN A 51 -23.21 -11.06 8.22
CA GLN A 51 -24.31 -10.15 7.97
C GLN A 51 -23.76 -8.74 7.70
N VAL A 52 -24.18 -8.13 6.60
CA VAL A 52 -23.81 -6.75 6.27
C VAL A 52 -24.46 -5.79 7.26
N CYS A 53 -23.65 -5.00 7.98
CA CYS A 53 -24.10 -4.02 8.98
C CYS A 53 -24.04 -2.59 8.46
N ALA A 54 -23.12 -2.28 7.52
CA ALA A 54 -22.94 -0.95 6.97
C ALA A 54 -22.44 -1.01 5.53
N THR A 55 -22.80 -0.04 4.71
CA THR A 55 -22.43 0.05 3.30
C THR A 55 -21.84 1.40 2.95
N ALA A 56 -21.07 1.48 1.87
CA ALA A 56 -20.52 2.70 1.29
C ALA A 56 -19.89 3.66 2.32
N ALA A 57 -20.39 4.90 2.44
CA ALA A 57 -19.86 5.92 3.34
C ALA A 57 -19.97 5.57 4.84
N HIS A 58 -20.83 4.62 5.20
CA HIS A 58 -21.02 4.21 6.60
C HIS A 58 -20.07 3.09 7.04
N THR A 59 -19.32 2.50 6.12
CA THR A 59 -18.26 1.54 6.44
C THR A 59 -17.07 2.25 7.08
N ALA A 60 -16.18 1.51 7.76
CA ALA A 60 -14.95 2.08 8.31
C ALA A 60 -14.08 2.74 7.22
N VAL A 61 -13.90 2.07 6.09
CA VAL A 61 -13.16 2.61 4.93
C VAL A 61 -13.88 3.82 4.32
N GLY A 62 -15.20 3.79 4.24
CA GLY A 62 -16.00 4.91 3.74
C GLY A 62 -15.85 6.17 4.60
N ARG A 63 -15.84 6.03 5.93
CA ARG A 63 -15.57 7.14 6.87
C ARG A 63 -14.16 7.69 6.69
N ILE A 64 -13.14 6.83 6.64
CA ILE A 64 -11.75 7.25 6.35
C ILE A 64 -11.67 8.01 5.03
N GLY A 65 -12.35 7.51 3.99
CA GLY A 65 -12.40 8.19 2.70
C GLY A 65 -13.06 9.56 2.76
N ALA A 66 -14.15 9.71 3.52
CA ALA A 66 -14.83 10.97 3.74
C ALA A 66 -13.94 11.97 4.53
N ASP A 67 -13.27 11.52 5.59
CA ASP A 67 -12.36 12.33 6.39
C ASP A 67 -11.15 12.80 5.56
N LEU A 68 -10.59 11.93 4.74
CA LEU A 68 -9.52 12.29 3.80
C LEU A 68 -9.99 13.32 2.76
N ALA A 69 -11.21 13.18 2.24
CA ALA A 69 -11.78 14.13 1.29
C ALA A 69 -12.08 15.48 1.93
N ALA A 70 -12.45 15.50 3.21
CA ALA A 70 -12.72 16.73 3.97
C ALA A 70 -11.43 17.43 4.43
N THR A 71 -10.29 16.76 4.41
CA THR A 71 -9.00 17.33 4.82
C THR A 71 -8.53 18.36 3.80
N VAL A 72 -8.55 19.65 4.22
CA VAL A 72 -8.03 20.75 3.41
C VAL A 72 -6.52 20.82 3.60
N GLU A 73 -5.78 20.61 2.52
CA GLU A 73 -4.32 20.76 2.57
C GLU A 73 -3.93 22.22 2.82
N PRO A 74 -2.95 22.46 3.69
CA PRO A 74 -2.41 23.80 3.87
C PRO A 74 -1.75 24.28 2.56
N PRO A 75 -1.82 25.58 2.26
CA PRO A 75 -1.14 26.13 1.09
C PRO A 75 0.38 25.92 1.19
N SER A 76 1.03 25.70 0.07
CA SER A 76 2.47 25.46 0.01
C SER A 76 3.30 26.62 0.56
N ALA A 77 4.55 26.33 0.96
CA ALA A 77 5.46 27.37 1.49
C ALA A 77 5.70 28.49 0.47
N LEU A 78 5.83 28.14 -0.80
CA LEU A 78 6.01 29.09 -1.89
C LEU A 78 4.78 29.96 -2.12
N GLN A 79 3.58 29.35 -2.09
CA GLN A 79 2.33 30.10 -2.18
C GLN A 79 2.13 31.04 -0.98
N GLN A 80 2.47 30.61 0.22
CA GLN A 80 2.41 31.45 1.42
C GLN A 80 3.42 32.61 1.34
N GLY A 81 4.65 32.31 0.90
CA GLY A 81 5.71 33.31 0.70
C GLY A 81 5.31 34.35 -0.34
N SER A 82 4.79 33.91 -1.49
CA SER A 82 4.29 34.79 -2.55
C SER A 82 3.14 35.68 -2.07
N ARG A 83 2.15 35.11 -1.36
CA ARG A 83 1.05 35.89 -0.78
C ARG A 83 1.53 36.94 0.24
N ARG A 84 2.51 36.61 1.08
CA ARG A 84 3.09 37.55 2.03
C ARG A 84 3.81 38.70 1.31
N LEU A 85 4.60 38.36 0.27
CA LEU A 85 5.32 39.31 -0.53
C LEU A 85 4.36 40.31 -1.20
N VAL A 86 3.35 39.78 -1.93
CA VAL A 86 2.35 40.59 -2.62
C VAL A 86 1.58 41.47 -1.62
N ARG A 87 1.19 40.93 -0.47
CA ARG A 87 0.52 41.73 0.57
C ARG A 87 1.40 42.87 1.11
N ASN A 88 2.67 42.57 1.41
CA ASN A 88 3.58 43.56 1.96
C ASN A 88 3.89 44.67 0.95
N LEU A 89 4.11 44.30 -0.33
CA LEU A 89 4.28 45.24 -1.43
C LEU A 89 3.00 46.03 -1.67
N GLY A 90 1.84 45.42 -1.61
CA GLY A 90 0.54 46.08 -1.75
C GLY A 90 0.30 47.12 -0.65
N ILE A 91 0.65 46.80 0.60
CA ILE A 91 0.58 47.80 1.71
C ILE A 91 1.57 48.93 1.46
N GLY A 92 2.80 48.63 1.05
CA GLY A 92 3.81 49.63 0.72
C GLY A 92 3.36 50.52 -0.45
N ALA A 93 2.81 49.94 -1.50
CA ALA A 93 2.28 50.67 -2.66
C ALA A 93 1.13 51.59 -2.28
N LEU A 94 0.21 51.10 -1.41
CA LEU A 94 -0.89 51.92 -0.92
C LEU A 94 -0.42 53.13 -0.11
N VAL A 95 0.56 52.90 0.80
CA VAL A 95 1.15 53.99 1.61
C VAL A 95 1.83 55.03 0.72
N LEU A 96 2.62 54.59 -0.26
CA LEU A 96 3.32 55.48 -1.20
C LEU A 96 2.33 56.22 -2.12
N ALA A 97 1.29 55.55 -2.60
CA ALA A 97 0.24 56.19 -3.40
C ALA A 97 -0.52 57.24 -2.60
N LEU A 98 -0.86 56.96 -1.35
CA LEU A 98 -1.50 57.93 -0.43
C LEU A 98 -0.57 59.12 -0.16
N ALA A 99 0.70 58.88 0.11
CA ALA A 99 1.70 59.93 0.29
C ALA A 99 1.81 60.80 -0.97
N GLN A 100 1.85 60.19 -2.16
CA GLN A 100 1.90 60.88 -3.46
C GLN A 100 0.66 61.78 -3.66
N VAL A 101 -0.54 61.30 -3.36
CA VAL A 101 -1.79 62.06 -3.46
C VAL A 101 -1.75 63.26 -2.53
N LEU A 102 -1.37 63.05 -1.25
CA LEU A 102 -1.31 64.12 -0.23
C LEU A 102 -0.28 65.17 -0.59
N LEU A 103 0.94 64.76 -1.02
CA LEU A 103 1.99 65.68 -1.44
C LEU A 103 1.59 66.45 -2.70
N GLY A 104 0.97 65.80 -3.68
CA GLY A 104 0.50 66.44 -4.91
C GLY A 104 -0.57 67.50 -4.63
N TRP A 105 -1.53 67.19 -3.78
CA TRP A 105 -2.63 68.08 -3.43
C TRP A 105 -2.17 69.23 -2.49
N TRP A 106 -1.41 68.93 -1.45
CA TRP A 106 -1.05 69.90 -0.40
C TRP A 106 0.16 70.75 -0.81
N TRP A 107 1.22 70.15 -1.30
CA TRP A 107 2.50 70.85 -1.56
C TRP A 107 2.54 71.44 -2.99
N ASN A 108 2.07 70.72 -4.00
CA ASN A 108 2.14 71.15 -5.39
C ASN A 108 0.84 71.81 -5.88
N SER A 109 -0.15 72.04 -5.02
CA SER A 109 -1.43 72.66 -5.38
C SER A 109 -2.10 72.07 -6.63
N ARG A 110 -1.90 70.79 -6.94
CA ARG A 110 -2.49 70.09 -8.07
C ARG A 110 -3.96 69.77 -7.81
N PRO A 111 -4.78 69.72 -8.85
CA PRO A 111 -6.17 69.28 -8.70
C PRO A 111 -6.19 67.87 -8.05
N LEU A 112 -7.15 67.66 -7.18
CA LEU A 112 -7.29 66.38 -6.44
C LEU A 112 -7.39 65.18 -7.41
N LEU A 113 -8.07 65.37 -8.55
CA LEU A 113 -8.21 64.34 -9.57
C LEU A 113 -6.87 63.89 -10.17
N GLU A 114 -6.01 64.87 -10.53
CA GLU A 114 -4.69 64.58 -11.06
C GLU A 114 -3.78 63.91 -10.05
N SER A 115 -3.84 64.33 -8.79
CA SER A 115 -3.09 63.69 -7.71
C SER A 115 -3.55 62.26 -7.44
N LEU A 116 -4.86 62.01 -7.50
CA LEU A 116 -5.44 60.68 -7.38
C LEU A 116 -5.02 59.74 -8.53
N LEU A 117 -5.10 60.20 -9.76
CA LEU A 117 -4.66 59.46 -10.95
C LEU A 117 -3.18 59.12 -10.87
N SER A 118 -2.35 60.07 -10.43
CA SER A 118 -0.90 59.82 -10.22
C SER A 118 -0.62 58.78 -9.13
N GLY A 119 -1.39 58.82 -8.02
CA GLY A 119 -1.27 57.84 -6.96
C GLY A 119 -1.70 56.44 -7.40
N ILE A 120 -2.79 56.32 -8.15
CA ILE A 120 -3.23 55.05 -8.70
C ILE A 120 -2.19 54.49 -9.68
N ALA A 121 -1.65 55.33 -10.60
CA ALA A 121 -0.62 54.89 -11.53
C ALA A 121 0.64 54.40 -10.80
N LEU A 122 1.04 55.07 -9.70
CA LEU A 122 2.15 54.64 -8.87
C LEU A 122 1.87 53.28 -8.18
N ALA A 123 0.66 53.12 -7.65
CA ALA A 123 0.24 51.86 -6.99
C ALA A 123 0.29 50.68 -8.00
N MET A 124 -0.25 50.89 -9.20
CA MET A 124 -0.21 49.86 -10.27
C MET A 124 1.23 49.52 -10.71
N ALA A 125 2.13 50.51 -10.80
CA ALA A 125 3.51 50.30 -11.16
C ALA A 125 4.33 49.50 -10.12
N ILE A 126 3.93 49.52 -8.85
CA ILE A 126 4.63 48.83 -7.76
C ILE A 126 4.10 47.40 -7.55
N LEU A 127 2.84 47.15 -7.92
CA LEU A 127 2.23 45.83 -7.72
C LEU A 127 2.80 44.79 -8.73
N PRO A 128 3.48 43.74 -8.24
CA PRO A 128 4.01 42.72 -9.14
C PRO A 128 2.92 41.70 -9.49
N GLU A 129 2.07 42.04 -10.46
CA GLU A 129 0.95 41.19 -10.89
C GLU A 129 1.43 39.92 -11.60
N GLU A 130 2.67 39.91 -12.10
CA GLU A 130 3.22 38.79 -12.84
C GLU A 130 3.64 37.61 -11.95
N ILE A 131 3.96 37.82 -10.67
CA ILE A 131 4.49 36.77 -9.79
C ILE A 131 3.54 35.58 -9.67
N PRO A 132 2.22 35.73 -9.40
CA PRO A 132 1.31 34.58 -9.34
C PRO A 132 1.15 33.86 -10.69
N VAL A 133 1.17 34.59 -11.79
CA VAL A 133 1.05 34.03 -13.13
C VAL A 133 2.29 33.23 -13.50
N ILE A 134 3.47 33.80 -13.29
CA ILE A 134 4.77 33.14 -13.54
C ILE A 134 4.86 31.87 -12.71
N LEU A 135 4.52 31.92 -11.43
CA LEU A 135 4.53 30.76 -10.54
C LEU A 135 3.60 29.65 -11.07
N THR A 136 2.39 29.99 -11.46
CA THR A 136 1.43 29.03 -12.01
C THR A 136 1.95 28.37 -13.28
N VAL A 137 2.54 29.15 -14.19
CA VAL A 137 3.13 28.64 -15.44
C VAL A 137 4.31 27.70 -15.15
N PHE A 138 5.25 28.09 -14.28
CA PHE A 138 6.37 27.23 -13.93
C PHE A 138 5.95 25.93 -13.27
N LEU A 139 4.99 25.97 -12.34
CA LEU A 139 4.46 24.76 -11.71
C LEU A 139 3.73 23.86 -12.71
N ALA A 140 2.96 24.45 -13.63
CA ALA A 140 2.29 23.69 -14.69
C ALA A 140 3.29 23.03 -15.66
N LEU A 141 4.35 23.75 -16.06
CA LEU A 141 5.44 23.19 -16.87
C LEU A 141 6.19 22.08 -16.14
N GLY A 142 6.42 22.24 -14.83
CA GLY A 142 7.02 21.20 -13.98
C GLY A 142 6.16 19.94 -13.97
N ALA A 143 4.86 20.08 -13.73
CA ALA A 143 3.91 18.97 -13.73
C ALA A 143 3.84 18.29 -15.10
N TRP A 144 3.81 19.06 -16.19
CA TRP A 144 3.86 18.54 -17.54
C TRP A 144 5.13 17.73 -17.83
N ARG A 145 6.30 18.25 -17.42
CA ARG A 145 7.59 17.58 -17.59
C ARG A 145 7.67 16.26 -16.85
N ILE A 146 7.17 16.21 -15.61
CA ILE A 146 7.11 15.01 -14.79
C ILE A 146 6.12 13.99 -15.38
N SER A 147 4.98 14.45 -15.90
CA SER A 147 3.99 13.60 -16.55
C SER A 147 4.57 12.85 -17.76
N HIS A 148 5.49 13.46 -18.52
CA HIS A 148 6.18 12.79 -19.63
C HIS A 148 7.06 11.60 -19.17
N GLN A 149 7.47 11.57 -17.92
CA GLN A 149 8.18 10.44 -17.30
C GLN A 149 7.24 9.39 -16.70
N LYS A 150 5.97 9.38 -17.11
CA LYS A 150 4.92 8.45 -16.64
C LYS A 150 4.60 8.57 -15.14
N VAL A 151 4.92 9.71 -14.52
CA VAL A 151 4.57 10.03 -13.14
C VAL A 151 3.27 10.84 -13.14
N LEU A 152 2.21 10.29 -12.55
CA LEU A 152 0.93 10.97 -12.41
C LEU A 152 0.95 11.91 -11.20
N THR A 153 1.03 13.20 -11.46
CA THR A 153 0.86 14.22 -10.42
C THR A 153 -0.58 14.68 -10.39
N ARG A 154 -1.31 14.37 -9.33
CA ARG A 154 -2.70 14.83 -9.17
C ARG A 154 -2.81 16.31 -8.78
N ARG A 155 -1.74 16.89 -8.23
CA ARG A 155 -1.71 18.26 -7.70
C ARG A 155 -0.43 18.96 -8.11
N VAL A 156 -0.57 20.19 -8.56
CA VAL A 156 0.57 21.03 -8.99
C VAL A 156 1.49 21.36 -7.81
N THR A 157 0.94 21.50 -6.60
CA THR A 157 1.69 21.74 -5.36
C THR A 157 2.60 20.57 -4.97
N ALA A 158 2.31 19.34 -5.43
CA ALA A 158 3.18 18.19 -5.19
C ALA A 158 4.56 18.35 -5.85
N VAL A 159 4.65 19.06 -6.96
CA VAL A 159 5.93 19.34 -7.66
C VAL A 159 6.82 20.23 -6.79
N GLU A 160 6.24 21.25 -6.14
CA GLU A 160 6.95 22.10 -5.20
C GLU A 160 7.41 21.32 -3.97
N ALA A 161 6.51 20.54 -3.37
CA ALA A 161 6.84 19.71 -2.22
C ALA A 161 8.01 18.76 -2.53
N LEU A 162 7.98 18.10 -3.70
CA LEU A 162 9.04 17.19 -4.12
C LEU A 162 10.42 17.88 -4.22
N GLY A 163 10.44 19.15 -4.66
CA GLY A 163 11.67 19.94 -4.75
C GLY A 163 12.18 20.47 -3.41
N ALA A 164 11.35 20.50 -2.38
CA ALA A 164 11.65 21.08 -1.08
C ALA A 164 11.97 20.06 0.03
N ILE A 165 11.67 18.77 -0.20
CA ILE A 165 11.92 17.72 0.78
C ILE A 165 13.41 17.48 0.99
N THR A 166 13.79 17.26 2.25
CA THR A 166 15.15 16.90 2.67
C THR A 166 15.22 15.46 3.19
N VAL A 167 14.07 14.89 3.57
CA VAL A 167 13.95 13.52 4.04
C VAL A 167 12.78 12.87 3.32
N LEU A 168 13.05 11.72 2.71
CA LEU A 168 12.04 10.91 2.03
C LEU A 168 11.84 9.60 2.80
N ALA A 169 10.67 9.43 3.41
CA ALA A 169 10.24 8.17 3.99
C ALA A 169 9.36 7.42 2.98
N VAL A 170 9.75 6.21 2.62
CA VAL A 170 9.09 5.43 1.56
C VAL A 170 8.71 4.06 2.11
N ASP A 171 7.52 3.60 1.77
CA ASP A 171 7.15 2.21 1.99
C ASP A 171 7.97 1.29 1.06
N LYS A 172 8.34 0.11 1.58
CA LYS A 172 9.11 -0.87 0.81
C LYS A 172 8.23 -1.56 -0.23
N THR A 173 7.11 -2.13 0.24
CA THR A 173 6.32 -3.07 -0.56
C THR A 173 5.37 -2.35 -1.52
N GLY A 174 5.53 -2.59 -2.82
CA GLY A 174 4.73 -1.94 -3.86
C GLY A 174 5.14 -0.50 -4.18
N THR A 175 6.19 0.04 -3.52
CA THR A 175 6.76 1.36 -3.79
C THR A 175 8.21 1.24 -4.25
N LEU A 176 9.10 0.73 -3.40
CA LEU A 176 10.48 0.40 -3.80
C LEU A 176 10.56 -0.94 -4.52
N THR A 177 9.67 -1.85 -4.19
CA THR A 177 9.53 -3.16 -4.84
C THR A 177 8.24 -3.22 -5.64
N MET A 178 8.15 -4.18 -6.55
CA MET A 178 6.99 -4.37 -7.43
C MET A 178 5.83 -5.10 -6.75
N ASN A 179 5.93 -5.43 -5.45
CA ASN A 179 5.00 -6.33 -4.74
C ASN A 179 4.81 -7.67 -5.48
N ARG A 180 5.87 -8.16 -6.09
CA ARG A 180 5.93 -9.43 -6.79
C ARG A 180 7.12 -10.21 -6.25
N MET A 181 6.89 -11.46 -5.96
CA MET A 181 7.93 -12.38 -5.54
C MET A 181 8.29 -13.34 -6.68
N ALA A 182 9.49 -13.85 -6.65
CA ALA A 182 9.96 -14.91 -7.53
C ALA A 182 10.82 -15.88 -6.70
N VAL A 183 10.87 -17.13 -7.13
CA VAL A 183 11.82 -18.09 -6.58
C VAL A 183 13.20 -17.72 -7.08
N ALA A 184 14.09 -17.31 -6.19
CA ALA A 184 15.44 -16.89 -6.51
C ALA A 184 16.40 -18.08 -6.56
N GLU A 185 16.23 -19.03 -5.63
CA GLU A 185 17.11 -20.18 -5.52
C GLU A 185 16.36 -21.38 -4.91
N LEU A 186 16.67 -22.58 -5.36
CA LEU A 186 16.33 -23.84 -4.70
C LEU A 186 17.60 -24.47 -4.15
N ALA A 187 17.51 -25.04 -2.96
CA ALA A 187 18.56 -25.84 -2.35
C ALA A 187 17.98 -27.18 -1.93
N SER A 188 18.67 -28.26 -2.27
CA SER A 188 18.37 -29.63 -1.84
C SER A 188 19.69 -30.38 -1.65
N ASP A 189 19.88 -30.93 -0.46
CA ASP A 189 21.14 -31.48 -0.05
C ASP A 189 22.28 -30.44 -0.16
N GLU A 190 23.33 -30.73 -0.91
CA GLU A 190 24.43 -29.78 -1.17
C GLU A 190 24.31 -29.09 -2.54
N GLN A 191 23.18 -29.25 -3.23
CA GLN A 191 22.98 -28.73 -4.57
C GLN A 191 22.11 -27.48 -4.56
N HIS A 192 22.47 -26.54 -5.43
CA HIS A 192 21.80 -25.26 -5.58
C HIS A 192 21.37 -25.03 -7.03
N PHE A 193 20.18 -24.50 -7.22
CA PHE A 193 19.63 -24.14 -8.52
C PHE A 193 19.14 -22.70 -8.51
N ARG A 194 19.62 -21.90 -9.47
CA ARG A 194 19.22 -20.52 -9.68
C ARG A 194 18.51 -20.36 -11.02
N PRO A 195 17.22 -20.04 -11.03
CA PRO A 195 16.41 -19.94 -12.26
C PRO A 195 16.93 -18.91 -13.26
N GLU A 196 17.55 -17.80 -12.79
CA GLU A 196 18.02 -16.73 -13.67
C GLU A 196 19.11 -17.16 -14.65
N SER A 197 19.89 -18.16 -14.31
CA SER A 197 21.04 -18.64 -15.11
C SER A 197 20.81 -19.97 -15.80
N ALA A 198 19.63 -20.56 -15.63
CA ALA A 198 19.35 -21.93 -16.10
C ALA A 198 18.34 -21.93 -17.25
N SER A 199 18.44 -22.93 -18.10
CA SER A 199 17.48 -23.22 -19.19
C SER A 199 16.54 -24.37 -18.86
N GLU A 200 16.88 -25.20 -17.88
CA GLU A 200 16.14 -26.40 -17.50
C GLU A 200 16.31 -26.68 -16.01
N LEU A 201 15.26 -27.17 -15.35
CA LEU A 201 15.30 -27.60 -13.96
C LEU A 201 15.91 -29.00 -13.87
N PRO A 202 17.00 -29.21 -13.11
CA PRO A 202 17.54 -30.54 -12.91
C PRO A 202 16.54 -31.47 -12.21
N GLU A 203 16.51 -32.72 -12.62
CA GLU A 203 15.52 -33.72 -12.19
C GLU A 203 15.44 -33.89 -10.67
N HIS A 204 16.57 -33.79 -9.96
CA HIS A 204 16.58 -33.92 -8.49
C HIS A 204 15.84 -32.77 -7.77
N PHE A 205 15.55 -31.64 -8.43
CA PHE A 205 14.70 -30.56 -7.88
C PHE A 205 13.22 -30.70 -8.27
N HIS A 206 12.86 -31.62 -9.18
CA HIS A 206 11.48 -31.79 -9.61
C HIS A 206 10.56 -32.09 -8.41
N LEU A 207 10.96 -33.05 -7.57
CA LEU A 207 10.19 -33.44 -6.40
C LEU A 207 10.03 -32.30 -5.41
N LEU A 208 11.07 -31.49 -5.19
CA LEU A 208 11.00 -30.30 -4.33
C LEU A 208 10.00 -29.28 -4.87
N ALA A 209 10.05 -29.00 -6.16
CA ALA A 209 9.14 -28.07 -6.83
C ALA A 209 7.69 -28.59 -6.83
N GLU A 210 7.48 -29.89 -7.07
CA GLU A 210 6.18 -30.56 -6.99
C GLU A 210 5.56 -30.39 -5.60
N PHE A 211 6.29 -30.76 -4.55
CA PHE A 211 5.78 -30.62 -3.17
C PHE A 211 5.57 -29.19 -2.76
N ALA A 212 6.38 -28.25 -3.24
CA ALA A 212 6.13 -26.82 -3.03
C ALA A 212 4.80 -26.36 -3.67
N MET A 213 4.49 -26.83 -4.88
CA MET A 213 3.20 -26.59 -5.53
C MET A 213 2.04 -27.24 -4.76
N LEU A 214 2.15 -28.52 -4.41
CA LEU A 214 1.12 -29.25 -3.65
C LEU A 214 0.84 -28.61 -2.30
N ALA A 215 1.86 -28.11 -1.61
CA ALA A 215 1.73 -27.39 -0.35
C ALA A 215 1.09 -25.98 -0.51
N THR A 216 0.83 -25.55 -1.74
CA THR A 216 0.32 -24.22 -2.07
C THR A 216 -1.08 -24.33 -2.69
N PRO A 217 -2.06 -23.46 -2.34
CA PRO A 217 -3.36 -23.44 -3.00
C PRO A 217 -3.25 -23.25 -4.52
N ALA A 218 -4.18 -23.83 -5.28
CA ALA A 218 -4.17 -23.71 -6.75
C ALA A 218 -4.41 -22.25 -7.21
N ASP A 219 -5.23 -21.49 -6.48
CA ASP A 219 -5.44 -20.04 -6.70
C ASP A 219 -5.01 -19.25 -5.46
N PRO A 220 -3.71 -18.99 -5.30
CA PRO A 220 -3.18 -18.36 -4.11
C PRO A 220 -3.40 -16.85 -4.13
N PHE A 221 -3.70 -16.29 -2.96
CA PHE A 221 -3.75 -14.84 -2.80
C PHE A 221 -2.37 -14.24 -2.49
N ASP A 222 -1.58 -14.93 -1.68
CA ASP A 222 -0.27 -14.46 -1.21
C ASP A 222 0.77 -14.37 -2.34
N PRO A 223 1.58 -13.30 -2.42
CA PRO A 223 2.59 -13.15 -3.47
C PRO A 223 3.67 -14.25 -3.49
N MET A 224 4.05 -14.79 -2.32
CA MET A 224 5.01 -15.89 -2.22
C MET A 224 4.41 -17.17 -2.79
N GLU A 225 3.17 -17.46 -2.45
CA GLU A 225 2.45 -18.63 -2.97
C GLU A 225 2.24 -18.55 -4.49
N LYS A 226 1.93 -17.34 -5.01
CA LYS A 226 1.88 -17.09 -6.46
C LYS A 226 3.23 -17.35 -7.14
N ALA A 227 4.33 -16.98 -6.48
CA ALA A 227 5.67 -17.23 -7.01
C ALA A 227 5.99 -18.72 -7.09
N ILE A 228 5.61 -19.50 -6.07
CA ILE A 228 5.78 -20.95 -6.03
C ILE A 228 4.98 -21.61 -7.15
N GLN A 229 3.69 -21.28 -7.30
CA GLN A 229 2.84 -21.84 -8.36
C GLN A 229 3.36 -21.47 -9.75
N HIS A 230 3.75 -20.20 -9.94
CA HIS A 230 4.31 -19.76 -11.21
C HIS A 230 5.61 -20.49 -11.56
N PHE A 231 6.50 -20.65 -10.58
CA PHE A 231 7.75 -21.40 -10.73
C PHE A 231 7.48 -22.85 -11.15
N GLY A 232 6.62 -23.54 -10.41
CA GLY A 232 6.31 -24.94 -10.71
C GLY A 232 5.68 -25.12 -12.08
N HIS A 233 4.69 -24.33 -12.45
CA HIS A 233 4.10 -24.38 -13.79
C HIS A 233 5.11 -24.05 -14.90
N GLN A 234 6.04 -23.13 -14.67
CA GLN A 234 7.04 -22.77 -15.67
C GLN A 234 8.06 -23.91 -15.91
N TRP A 235 8.51 -24.56 -14.84
CA TRP A 235 9.64 -25.47 -14.89
C TRP A 235 9.25 -26.94 -14.97
N LEU A 236 8.06 -27.33 -14.50
CA LEU A 236 7.55 -28.70 -14.52
C LEU A 236 6.53 -28.95 -15.63
N GLN A 237 6.23 -27.95 -16.48
CA GLN A 237 5.25 -28.10 -17.55
C GLN A 237 5.60 -29.26 -18.48
N GLY A 238 4.64 -30.18 -18.66
CA GLY A 238 4.81 -31.35 -19.51
C GLY A 238 5.51 -32.54 -18.84
N THR A 239 5.80 -32.45 -17.54
CA THR A 239 6.25 -33.56 -16.72
C THR A 239 5.11 -34.22 -15.94
N GLU A 240 5.34 -35.37 -15.35
CA GLU A 240 4.42 -36.07 -14.45
C GLU A 240 4.23 -35.38 -13.10
N HIS A 241 5.03 -34.37 -12.80
CA HIS A 241 5.03 -33.63 -11.52
C HIS A 241 3.99 -32.49 -11.43
N VAL A 242 3.20 -32.25 -12.48
CA VAL A 242 2.12 -31.28 -12.47
C VAL A 242 0.79 -32.00 -12.25
N HIS A 243 0.14 -31.73 -11.12
CA HIS A 243 -1.12 -32.36 -10.71
C HIS A 243 -2.28 -31.35 -10.76
N ASP A 244 -2.64 -30.93 -11.95
CA ASP A 244 -3.75 -29.97 -12.13
C ASP A 244 -5.08 -30.55 -11.61
N GLY A 245 -5.73 -29.79 -10.74
CA GLY A 245 -7.05 -30.15 -10.20
C GLY A 245 -7.05 -31.16 -9.04
N ARG A 246 -5.89 -31.54 -8.51
CA ARG A 246 -5.81 -32.38 -7.30
C ARG A 246 -6.17 -31.58 -6.08
N GLU A 247 -7.34 -31.86 -5.49
CA GLU A 247 -7.81 -31.20 -4.26
C GLU A 247 -7.32 -31.96 -3.03
N PRO A 248 -6.90 -31.24 -1.95
CA PRO A 248 -6.54 -31.89 -0.69
C PRO A 248 -7.79 -32.37 0.04
N GLU A 249 -7.72 -33.52 0.68
CA GLU A 249 -8.75 -34.02 1.58
C GLU A 249 -8.80 -33.21 2.89
N PHE A 250 -7.63 -32.80 3.36
CA PHE A 250 -7.47 -32.00 4.57
C PHE A 250 -6.37 -30.94 4.42
N GLU A 251 -6.55 -29.85 5.15
CA GLU A 251 -5.55 -28.78 5.26
C GLU A 251 -5.34 -28.40 6.73
N TYR A 252 -4.11 -28.59 7.19
CA TYR A 252 -3.63 -28.07 8.48
C TYR A 252 -3.03 -26.69 8.21
N ALA A 253 -3.79 -25.66 8.50
CA ALA A 253 -3.35 -24.31 8.20
C ALA A 253 -2.32 -23.80 9.21
N LEU A 254 -1.54 -22.80 8.81
CA LEU A 254 -0.58 -22.09 9.63
C LEU A 254 -1.19 -21.65 10.99
N SER A 255 -0.53 -21.92 12.08
CA SER A 255 -0.96 -21.53 13.43
C SER A 255 0.16 -20.79 14.17
N GLY A 256 -0.17 -20.13 15.28
CA GLY A 256 0.85 -19.49 16.12
C GLY A 256 1.74 -20.49 16.86
N GLU A 257 1.30 -21.74 17.00
CA GLU A 257 2.07 -22.81 17.66
C GLU A 257 2.96 -23.58 16.67
N ILE A 258 2.48 -23.78 15.43
CA ILE A 258 3.21 -24.47 14.36
C ILE A 258 3.28 -23.54 13.16
N LEU A 259 4.48 -23.05 12.87
CA LEU A 259 4.76 -22.15 11.75
C LEU A 259 4.92 -22.91 10.43
N ALA A 260 4.03 -23.88 10.21
CA ALA A 260 3.97 -24.67 8.99
C ALA A 260 2.52 -24.93 8.61
N MET A 261 2.28 -25.14 7.33
CA MET A 261 1.01 -25.49 6.73
C MET A 261 1.19 -26.82 5.97
N THR A 262 0.26 -27.75 6.19
CA THR A 262 0.29 -29.07 5.56
C THR A 262 -1.01 -29.32 4.84
N ARG A 263 -0.91 -29.77 3.59
CA ARG A 263 -2.03 -30.25 2.78
C ARG A 263 -1.92 -31.76 2.61
N VAL A 264 -3.00 -32.46 2.85
CA VAL A 264 -3.10 -33.92 2.83
C VAL A 264 -3.89 -34.35 1.62
N PHE A 265 -3.32 -35.22 0.84
CA PHE A 265 -3.94 -35.77 -0.38
C PHE A 265 -4.15 -37.27 -0.27
N ALA A 266 -5.21 -37.77 -0.89
CA ALA A 266 -5.40 -39.21 -1.05
C ALA A 266 -4.25 -39.81 -1.86
N SER A 267 -3.83 -41.02 -1.50
CA SER A 267 -2.94 -41.85 -2.24
C SER A 267 -3.69 -43.03 -2.89
N ASP A 268 -3.16 -43.61 -3.95
CA ASP A 268 -3.72 -44.80 -4.55
C ASP A 268 -3.60 -46.03 -3.64
N GLU A 269 -2.74 -45.98 -2.64
CA GLU A 269 -2.59 -47.05 -1.67
C GLU A 269 -3.56 -46.84 -0.48
N PRO A 270 -4.26 -47.89 -0.03
CA PRO A 270 -5.17 -47.81 1.08
C PRO A 270 -4.45 -47.46 2.40
N ASN A 271 -4.97 -46.49 3.14
CA ASN A 271 -4.42 -45.95 4.40
C ASN A 271 -3.06 -45.26 4.27
N VAL A 272 -2.65 -44.86 3.05
CA VAL A 272 -1.51 -43.97 2.82
C VAL A 272 -2.00 -42.62 2.36
N HIS A 273 -1.41 -41.57 2.89
CA HIS A 273 -1.69 -40.20 2.49
C HIS A 273 -0.41 -39.51 2.06
N LEU A 274 -0.51 -38.67 1.05
CA LEU A 274 0.56 -37.81 0.63
C LEU A 274 0.44 -36.48 1.39
N LEU A 275 1.49 -36.10 2.10
CA LEU A 275 1.54 -34.88 2.87
C LEU A 275 2.51 -33.89 2.21
N ALA A 276 2.02 -32.73 1.85
CA ALA A 276 2.84 -31.62 1.34
C ALA A 276 2.85 -30.49 2.36
N THR A 277 4.02 -30.19 2.89
CA THR A 277 4.20 -29.22 3.98
C THR A 277 5.12 -28.09 3.53
N LYS A 278 4.74 -26.85 3.87
CA LYS A 278 5.57 -25.64 3.74
C LYS A 278 5.52 -24.84 5.01
N GLY A 279 6.59 -24.13 5.33
CA GLY A 279 6.63 -23.29 6.54
C GLY A 279 8.02 -22.82 6.90
N ALA A 280 8.19 -22.36 8.13
CA ALA A 280 9.51 -22.05 8.66
C ALA A 280 10.39 -23.30 8.65
N PRO A 281 11.65 -23.20 8.24
CA PRO A 281 12.54 -24.37 8.12
C PRO A 281 12.62 -25.19 9.41
N GLU A 282 12.65 -24.53 10.56
CA GLU A 282 12.70 -25.18 11.88
C GLU A 282 11.42 -25.98 12.17
N ALA A 283 10.26 -25.43 11.81
CA ALA A 283 8.99 -26.10 12.04
C ALA A 283 8.83 -27.31 11.13
N VAL A 284 9.25 -27.22 9.86
CA VAL A 284 9.22 -28.34 8.93
C VAL A 284 10.22 -29.41 9.34
N ALA A 285 11.42 -29.03 9.76
CA ALA A 285 12.44 -29.98 10.25
C ALA A 285 11.99 -30.76 11.50
N ASP A 286 11.26 -30.07 12.41
CA ASP A 286 10.68 -30.71 13.62
C ASP A 286 9.54 -31.69 13.24
N LEU A 287 8.64 -31.28 12.36
CA LEU A 287 7.58 -32.15 11.82
C LEU A 287 8.12 -33.41 11.11
N CYS A 288 9.26 -33.27 10.43
CA CYS A 288 9.96 -34.39 9.79
C CYS A 288 10.80 -35.24 10.76
N HIS A 289 10.83 -34.87 12.05
CA HIS A 289 11.62 -35.55 13.09
C HIS A 289 13.11 -35.69 12.74
N LEU A 290 13.68 -34.63 12.12
CA LEU A 290 15.08 -34.60 11.77
C LEU A 290 15.96 -34.55 13.02
N ASP A 291 17.11 -35.24 12.96
CA ASP A 291 18.07 -35.21 14.06
C ASP A 291 18.80 -33.86 14.16
N ALA A 292 19.53 -33.64 15.25
CA ALA A 292 20.22 -32.37 15.53
C ALA A 292 21.28 -32.02 14.46
N ALA A 293 21.91 -33.01 13.81
CA ALA A 293 22.90 -32.77 12.79
C ALA A 293 22.23 -32.30 11.47
N GLN A 294 21.14 -32.95 11.09
CA GLN A 294 20.32 -32.56 9.93
C GLN A 294 19.71 -31.17 10.10
N GLN A 295 19.14 -30.87 11.29
CA GLN A 295 18.62 -29.53 11.61
C GLN A 295 19.72 -28.46 11.55
N GLY A 296 20.93 -28.79 12.01
CA GLY A 296 22.09 -27.90 11.93
C GLY A 296 22.52 -27.61 10.48
N ALA A 297 22.51 -28.62 9.64
CA ALA A 297 22.82 -28.46 8.21
C ALA A 297 21.80 -27.55 7.50
N ILE A 298 20.49 -27.78 7.72
CA ILE A 298 19.42 -26.95 7.15
C ILE A 298 19.56 -25.50 7.63
N ARG A 299 19.82 -25.27 8.92
CA ARG A 299 20.01 -23.93 9.44
C ARG A 299 21.17 -23.20 8.76
N GLY A 300 22.31 -23.88 8.58
CA GLY A 300 23.45 -23.32 7.84
C GLY A 300 23.12 -22.95 6.39
N GLN A 301 22.34 -23.78 5.71
CA GLN A 301 21.86 -23.45 4.33
C GLN A 301 20.92 -22.25 4.32
N VAL A 302 19.98 -22.18 5.26
CA VAL A 302 19.04 -21.06 5.38
C VAL A 302 19.77 -19.73 5.65
N GLU A 303 20.76 -19.75 6.56
CA GLU A 303 21.60 -18.56 6.83
C GLU A 303 22.37 -18.12 5.59
N ALA A 304 22.97 -19.05 4.85
CA ALA A 304 23.68 -18.74 3.61
C ALA A 304 22.79 -18.20 2.50
N MET A 305 21.53 -18.63 2.42
CA MET A 305 20.56 -18.13 1.43
C MET A 305 19.93 -16.80 1.84
N ALA A 306 20.02 -16.40 3.10
CA ALA A 306 19.48 -15.14 3.60
C ALA A 306 20.44 -13.94 3.44
N GLU A 307 21.73 -14.18 3.19
CA GLU A 307 22.75 -13.16 2.88
C GLU A 307 22.70 -12.71 1.40
#